data_052d9058c7c9b9a9b5d1bf3fe59cf2c3
#
_entry.id   052d9058c7c9b9a9b5d1bf3fe59cf2c3
#
_cell.length_a   1.000
_cell.length_b   1.000
_cell.length_c   1.000
_cell.angle_alpha   90.00
_cell.angle_beta   90.00
_cell.angle_gamma   90.00
#
_symmetry.space_group_name_H-M   'P 1'
#
loop_
_entity.id
_entity.type
_entity.pdbx_description
1 polymer ?
#
loop_
_entity_poly.entity_id
_entity_poly.type
_entity_poly.pdbx_seq_one_letter_code
_entity_poly.pdbx_strand_id
1 'polypeptide(L)'
;MSSVDSNQPLISHLIELRTRLLRSISAVLVIFIGLIYFSNHIYEFVSAPLIDRLPEGATMIATDVASPFFTPLKLTLITSVFIAVPMILYQVWAFVAPGLYKHEKRLVMPLMFSSSLLFYLGVAFAYYVVFPLVFGFFTAISLGGVEFATDISSYLDFVLALFLAFGIAFEVPVAIILLCWTGATDVQSLKAKRPYIVVAAFVIGMLLTPPDIISQTLLAIPMCLLFEVGLFFARFYTKPEEKEETEQE
;
A
#
# COMPACT_ATOMS: atom_id res chain seq x y z
N MET A 1 20.51 11.19 41.49
CA MET A 1 20.17 12.24 40.51
C MET A 1 20.65 11.80 39.14
N SER A 2 19.90 11.00 38.39
CA SER A 2 20.26 10.63 36.98
C SER A 2 19.17 9.88 36.25
N SER A 3 17.88 10.17 36.48
CA SER A 3 16.75 9.55 35.74
C SER A 3 15.98 10.51 34.82
N VAL A 4 16.45 11.75 34.66
CA VAL A 4 15.75 12.80 33.89
C VAL A 4 16.21 12.87 32.43
N ASP A 5 17.42 12.36 32.12
CA ASP A 5 18.03 12.55 30.78
C ASP A 5 17.62 11.51 29.70
N SER A 6 17.06 10.37 30.09
CA SER A 6 16.68 9.33 29.10
C SER A 6 15.33 9.57 28.41
N ASN A 7 14.47 10.44 28.94
CA ASN A 7 13.13 10.69 28.39
C ASN A 7 13.10 11.85 27.34
N GLN A 8 14.12 12.71 27.32
CA GLN A 8 14.18 13.84 26.39
C GLN A 8 14.23 13.42 24.90
N PRO A 9 15.03 12.40 24.50
CA PRO A 9 15.06 11.98 23.10
C PRO A 9 13.73 11.35 22.63
N LEU A 10 13.02 10.62 23.49
CA LEU A 10 11.72 10.01 23.16
C LEU A 10 10.64 11.07 22.96
N ILE A 11 10.58 12.07 23.84
CA ILE A 11 9.59 13.16 23.77
C ILE A 11 9.82 13.99 22.50
N SER A 12 11.07 14.33 22.17
CA SER A 12 11.40 15.07 20.94
C SER A 12 11.00 14.32 19.69
N HIS A 13 11.19 13.00 19.67
CA HIS A 13 10.80 12.13 18.56
C HIS A 13 9.28 12.03 18.40
N LEU A 14 8.52 11.97 19.49
CA LEU A 14 7.05 11.99 19.46
C LEU A 14 6.50 13.34 18.96
N ILE A 15 7.12 14.47 19.36
CA ILE A 15 6.74 15.79 18.87
C ILE A 15 7.02 15.91 17.36
N GLU A 16 8.15 15.37 16.89
CA GLU A 16 8.46 15.32 15.47
C GLU A 16 7.44 14.50 14.71
N LEU A 17 7.10 13.28 15.18
CA LEU A 17 6.08 12.42 14.58
C LEU A 17 4.74 13.14 14.46
N ARG A 18 4.28 13.78 15.55
CA ARG A 18 3.04 14.59 15.54
C ARG A 18 3.07 15.66 14.47
N THR A 19 4.18 16.42 14.40
CA THR A 19 4.30 17.54 13.44
C THR A 19 4.26 17.03 12.00
N ARG A 20 4.92 15.91 11.70
CA ARG A 20 4.94 15.30 10.38
C ARG A 20 3.58 14.73 9.99
N LEU A 21 2.89 14.07 10.93
CA LEU A 21 1.55 13.57 10.74
C LEU A 21 0.56 14.70 10.43
N LEU A 22 0.61 15.79 11.19
CA LEU A 22 -0.25 16.96 10.94
C LEU A 22 0.02 17.59 9.57
N ARG A 23 1.26 17.65 9.10
CA ARG A 23 1.60 18.13 7.75
C ARG A 23 1.02 17.20 6.67
N SER A 24 1.11 15.88 6.85
CA SER A 24 0.53 14.91 5.91
C SER A 24 -0.98 15.04 5.85
N ILE A 25 -1.65 15.11 7.01
CA ILE A 25 -3.11 15.29 7.09
C ILE A 25 -3.53 16.62 6.45
N SER A 26 -2.81 17.71 6.72
CA SER A 26 -3.10 19.02 6.13
C SER A 26 -2.97 19.00 4.61
N ALA A 27 -1.95 18.31 4.07
CA ALA A 27 -1.79 18.15 2.62
C ALA A 27 -2.98 17.39 2.00
N VAL A 28 -3.41 16.28 2.62
CA VAL A 28 -4.58 15.51 2.18
C VAL A 28 -5.84 16.38 2.19
N LEU A 29 -6.07 17.16 3.26
CA LEU A 29 -7.25 18.02 3.37
C LEU A 29 -7.27 19.13 2.32
N VAL A 30 -6.12 19.75 2.04
CA VAL A 30 -6.03 20.79 1.00
C VAL A 30 -6.35 20.20 -0.37
N ILE A 31 -5.80 19.02 -0.69
CA ILE A 31 -6.09 18.32 -1.96
C ILE A 31 -7.56 17.92 -2.01
N PHE A 32 -8.12 17.39 -0.91
CA PHE A 32 -9.54 17.01 -0.83
C PHE A 32 -10.48 18.18 -1.11
N ILE A 33 -10.24 19.34 -0.49
CA ILE A 33 -11.04 20.54 -0.73
C ILE A 33 -10.97 20.96 -2.20
N GLY A 34 -9.80 20.84 -2.83
CA GLY A 34 -9.63 21.13 -4.27
C GLY A 34 -10.35 20.14 -5.18
N LEU A 35 -10.43 18.87 -4.79
CA LEU A 35 -11.01 17.79 -5.58
C LEU A 35 -12.51 17.57 -5.36
N ILE A 36 -13.09 18.10 -4.31
CA ILE A 36 -14.50 17.86 -3.95
C ILE A 36 -15.47 18.25 -5.09
N TYR A 37 -15.13 19.28 -5.86
CA TYR A 37 -15.91 19.70 -7.04
C TYR A 37 -15.92 18.62 -8.13
N PHE A 38 -14.88 17.79 -8.22
CA PHE A 38 -14.72 16.75 -9.23
C PHE A 38 -15.16 15.37 -8.75
N SER A 39 -15.79 15.25 -7.59
CA SER A 39 -16.14 13.97 -6.95
C SER A 39 -16.90 13.01 -7.86
N ASN A 40 -17.87 13.51 -8.65
CA ASN A 40 -18.64 12.69 -9.59
C ASN A 40 -17.78 12.18 -10.76
N HIS A 41 -16.90 13.01 -11.31
CA HIS A 41 -16.00 12.58 -12.39
C HIS A 41 -14.99 11.51 -11.91
N ILE A 42 -14.49 11.65 -10.68
CA ILE A 42 -13.62 10.66 -10.06
C ILE A 42 -14.37 9.34 -9.89
N TYR A 43 -15.63 9.40 -9.46
CA TYR A 43 -16.49 8.24 -9.33
C TYR A 43 -16.70 7.55 -10.69
N GLU A 44 -17.08 8.28 -11.73
CA GLU A 44 -17.27 7.74 -13.07
C GLU A 44 -16.02 7.05 -13.61
N PHE A 45 -14.84 7.65 -13.42
CA PHE A 45 -13.57 7.07 -13.84
C PHE A 45 -13.26 5.74 -13.13
N VAL A 46 -13.48 5.67 -11.82
CA VAL A 46 -13.17 4.46 -11.03
C VAL A 46 -14.22 3.37 -11.23
N SER A 47 -15.48 3.73 -11.50
CA SER A 47 -16.55 2.76 -11.73
C SER A 47 -16.59 2.21 -13.17
N ALA A 48 -16.01 2.91 -14.14
CA ALA A 48 -16.04 2.54 -15.56
C ALA A 48 -15.63 1.07 -15.83
N PRO A 49 -14.51 0.53 -15.27
CA PRO A 49 -14.11 -0.85 -15.55
C PRO A 49 -15.09 -1.92 -15.05
N LEU A 50 -15.89 -1.61 -14.03
CA LEU A 50 -16.96 -2.52 -13.60
C LEU A 50 -18.13 -2.41 -14.56
N ILE A 51 -18.59 -1.19 -14.85
CA ILE A 51 -19.74 -0.93 -15.72
C ILE A 51 -19.55 -1.62 -17.07
N ASP A 52 -18.35 -1.54 -17.65
CA ASP A 52 -17.98 -2.18 -18.93
C ASP A 52 -18.02 -3.71 -18.88
N ARG A 53 -18.04 -4.33 -17.69
CA ARG A 53 -18.05 -5.78 -17.50
C ARG A 53 -19.36 -6.32 -16.97
N LEU A 54 -20.31 -5.44 -16.64
CA LEU A 54 -21.64 -5.88 -16.24
C LEU A 54 -22.36 -6.53 -17.41
N PRO A 55 -23.17 -7.60 -17.18
CA PRO A 55 -24.04 -8.15 -18.19
C PRO A 55 -25.00 -7.10 -18.77
N GLU A 56 -25.43 -7.28 -20.03
CA GLU A 56 -26.41 -6.38 -20.65
C GLU A 56 -27.68 -6.24 -19.80
N GLY A 57 -28.00 -5.01 -19.43
CA GLY A 57 -29.15 -4.67 -18.57
C GLY A 57 -28.88 -4.69 -17.07
N ALA A 58 -27.69 -5.11 -16.60
CA ALA A 58 -27.31 -4.98 -15.21
C ALA A 58 -26.86 -3.55 -14.88
N THR A 59 -27.30 -3.04 -13.73
CA THR A 59 -26.93 -1.70 -13.23
C THR A 59 -26.39 -1.80 -11.82
N MET A 60 -25.60 -0.81 -11.42
CA MET A 60 -25.25 -0.66 -10.00
C MET A 60 -26.45 -0.17 -9.23
N ILE A 61 -26.64 -0.68 -8.03
CA ILE A 61 -27.71 -0.28 -7.12
C ILE A 61 -27.14 0.45 -5.92
N ALA A 62 -27.92 1.37 -5.36
CA ALA A 62 -27.65 1.97 -4.07
C ALA A 62 -28.60 1.36 -3.04
N THR A 63 -28.08 0.54 -2.14
CA THR A 63 -28.87 -0.15 -1.11
C THR A 63 -29.14 0.74 0.08
N ASP A 64 -28.31 1.75 0.32
CA ASP A 64 -28.51 2.75 1.37
C ASP A 64 -28.82 4.12 0.73
N VAL A 65 -29.77 4.84 1.32
CA VAL A 65 -30.26 6.17 0.86
C VAL A 65 -29.12 7.20 0.80
N ALA A 66 -28.15 7.11 1.70
CA ALA A 66 -27.05 8.05 1.82
C ALA A 66 -25.86 7.70 0.90
N SER A 67 -25.77 6.46 0.40
CA SER A 67 -24.67 5.98 -0.44
C SER A 67 -24.38 6.85 -1.66
N PRO A 68 -25.36 7.30 -2.46
CA PRO A 68 -25.09 8.13 -3.62
C PRO A 68 -24.35 9.44 -3.31
N PHE A 69 -24.51 9.95 -2.09
CA PHE A 69 -23.84 11.16 -1.64
C PHE A 69 -22.46 10.87 -1.01
N PHE A 70 -22.40 9.91 -0.07
CA PHE A 70 -21.16 9.65 0.67
C PHE A 70 -20.12 8.89 -0.15
N THR A 71 -20.54 8.05 -1.07
CA THR A 71 -19.62 7.21 -1.87
C THR A 71 -18.68 8.04 -2.76
N PRO A 72 -19.14 9.04 -3.55
CA PRO A 72 -18.22 9.93 -4.28
C PRO A 72 -17.31 10.74 -3.36
N LEU A 73 -17.80 11.18 -2.20
CA LEU A 73 -16.98 11.91 -1.22
C LEU A 73 -15.88 11.04 -0.61
N LYS A 74 -16.21 9.81 -0.20
CA LYS A 74 -15.25 8.83 0.31
C LYS A 74 -14.18 8.53 -0.72
N LEU A 75 -14.58 8.30 -1.96
CA LEU A 75 -13.67 8.08 -3.08
C LEU A 75 -12.75 9.29 -3.28
N THR A 76 -13.28 10.51 -3.25
CA THR A 76 -12.51 11.74 -3.39
C THR A 76 -11.50 11.90 -2.25
N LEU A 77 -11.88 11.56 -1.01
CA LEU A 77 -10.97 11.59 0.13
C LEU A 77 -9.80 10.61 -0.06
N ILE A 78 -10.08 9.36 -0.45
CA ILE A 78 -9.03 8.35 -0.69
C ILE A 78 -8.16 8.73 -1.89
N THR A 79 -8.75 9.27 -2.97
CA THR A 79 -8.00 9.82 -4.11
C THR A 79 -7.07 10.96 -3.66
N SER A 80 -7.52 11.80 -2.73
CA SER A 80 -6.69 12.86 -2.14
C SER A 80 -5.52 12.30 -1.35
N VAL A 81 -5.70 11.19 -0.62
CA VAL A 81 -4.61 10.46 0.02
C VAL A 81 -3.62 9.96 -1.03
N PHE A 82 -4.09 9.35 -2.11
CA PHE A 82 -3.23 8.82 -3.17
C PHE A 82 -2.41 9.92 -3.85
N ILE A 83 -3.01 11.06 -4.14
CA ILE A 83 -2.29 12.22 -4.70
C ILE A 83 -1.28 12.78 -3.68
N ALA A 84 -1.60 12.73 -2.38
CA ALA A 84 -0.70 13.18 -1.31
C ALA A 84 0.44 12.19 -1.02
N VAL A 85 0.45 10.97 -1.57
CA VAL A 85 1.45 9.93 -1.27
C VAL A 85 2.90 10.43 -1.38
N PRO A 86 3.33 11.18 -2.40
CA PRO A 86 4.71 11.70 -2.44
C PRO A 86 5.04 12.58 -1.24
N MET A 87 4.09 13.40 -0.79
CA MET A 87 4.25 14.24 0.40
C MET A 87 4.25 13.41 1.68
N ILE A 88 3.38 12.41 1.78
CA ILE A 88 3.31 11.47 2.91
C ILE A 88 4.62 10.70 3.01
N LEU A 89 5.09 10.12 1.91
CA LEU A 89 6.35 9.39 1.85
C LEU A 89 7.54 10.28 2.20
N TYR A 90 7.54 11.54 1.73
CA TYR A 90 8.56 12.51 2.15
C TYR A 90 8.58 12.71 3.67
N GLN A 91 7.42 12.83 4.33
CA GLN A 91 7.35 12.96 5.79
C GLN A 91 7.83 11.69 6.49
N VAL A 92 7.48 10.51 5.97
CA VAL A 92 7.94 9.21 6.49
C VAL A 92 9.46 9.08 6.36
N TRP A 93 10.00 9.32 5.16
CA TRP A 93 11.44 9.24 4.91
C TRP A 93 12.24 10.27 5.72
N ALA A 94 11.73 11.48 5.84
CA ALA A 94 12.36 12.51 6.66
C ALA A 94 12.32 12.19 8.16
N PHE A 95 11.34 11.39 8.63
CA PHE A 95 11.28 10.88 10.01
C PHE A 95 12.29 9.75 10.25
N VAL A 96 12.49 8.89 9.26
CA VAL A 96 13.44 7.77 9.34
C VAL A 96 14.89 8.23 9.12
N ALA A 97 15.10 9.29 8.30
CA ALA A 97 16.42 9.77 7.91
C ALA A 97 17.37 10.15 9.08
N PRO A 98 16.95 10.67 10.24
CA PRO A 98 17.86 10.92 11.37
C PRO A 98 18.53 9.64 11.91
N GLY A 99 17.87 8.48 11.76
CA GLY A 99 18.42 7.17 12.13
C GLY A 99 19.45 6.62 11.13
N LEU A 100 19.57 7.21 9.93
CA LEU A 100 20.58 6.82 8.94
C LEU A 100 21.91 7.55 9.18
N TYR A 101 23.03 6.90 8.89
CA TYR A 101 24.36 7.49 8.98
C TYR A 101 24.47 8.77 8.14
N LYS A 102 25.24 9.75 8.61
CA LYS A 102 25.35 11.09 7.99
C LYS A 102 25.69 11.10 6.51
N HIS A 103 26.41 10.07 6.01
CA HIS A 103 26.79 9.91 4.59
C HIS A 103 25.65 9.42 3.70
N GLU A 104 24.57 8.90 4.26
CA GLU A 104 23.51 8.20 3.53
C GLU A 104 22.28 9.07 3.25
N LYS A 105 22.26 10.30 3.82
CA LYS A 105 21.15 11.25 3.60
C LYS A 105 20.93 11.61 2.13
N ARG A 106 21.95 11.47 1.28
CA ARG A 106 21.87 11.72 -0.17
C ARG A 106 20.95 10.71 -0.89
N LEU A 107 20.76 9.53 -0.30
CA LEU A 107 19.93 8.47 -0.88
C LEU A 107 18.43 8.59 -0.52
N VAL A 108 18.07 9.46 0.43
CA VAL A 108 16.67 9.69 0.82
C VAL A 108 15.84 10.18 -0.37
N MET A 109 16.37 11.09 -1.20
CA MET A 109 15.64 11.59 -2.37
C MET A 109 15.39 10.53 -3.45
N PRO A 110 16.39 9.75 -3.90
CA PRO A 110 16.14 8.64 -4.82
C PRO A 110 15.16 7.59 -4.26
N LEU A 111 15.29 7.24 -2.98
CA LEU A 111 14.38 6.30 -2.32
C LEU A 111 12.94 6.84 -2.29
N MET A 112 12.76 8.10 -1.93
CA MET A 112 11.44 8.74 -1.92
C MET A 112 10.81 8.74 -3.32
N PHE A 113 11.59 9.05 -4.36
CA PHE A 113 11.10 9.05 -5.72
C PHE A 113 10.72 7.62 -6.17
N SER A 114 11.58 6.62 -5.89
CA SER A 114 11.29 5.22 -6.22
C SER A 114 10.07 4.70 -5.46
N SER A 115 9.92 5.01 -4.16
CA SER A 115 8.74 4.68 -3.37
C SER A 115 7.48 5.29 -3.99
N SER A 116 7.47 6.58 -4.28
CA SER A 116 6.30 7.21 -4.90
C SER A 116 5.95 6.56 -6.25
N LEU A 117 6.94 6.25 -7.06
CA LEU A 117 6.74 5.56 -8.33
C LEU A 117 6.18 4.15 -8.13
N LEU A 118 6.75 3.36 -7.20
CA LEU A 118 6.29 2.01 -6.89
C LEU A 118 4.86 2.02 -6.35
N PHE A 119 4.51 2.95 -5.47
CA PHE A 119 3.14 3.08 -4.98
C PHE A 119 2.15 3.25 -6.14
N TYR A 120 2.41 4.19 -7.05
CA TYR A 120 1.53 4.40 -8.20
C TYR A 120 1.53 3.21 -9.17
N LEU A 121 2.65 2.53 -9.34
CA LEU A 121 2.70 1.26 -10.08
C LEU A 121 1.85 0.18 -9.41
N GLY A 122 1.85 0.12 -8.07
CA GLY A 122 1.00 -0.78 -7.30
C GLY A 122 -0.49 -0.51 -7.51
N VAL A 123 -0.90 0.76 -7.46
CA VAL A 123 -2.28 1.17 -7.76
C VAL A 123 -2.65 0.85 -9.21
N ALA A 124 -1.76 1.15 -10.17
CA ALA A 124 -1.97 0.82 -11.58
C ALA A 124 -2.06 -0.70 -11.81
N PHE A 125 -1.21 -1.48 -11.15
CA PHE A 125 -1.26 -2.94 -11.20
C PHE A 125 -2.58 -3.47 -10.65
N ALA A 126 -3.06 -2.93 -9.53
CA ALA A 126 -4.36 -3.29 -8.98
C ALA A 126 -5.49 -2.98 -9.97
N TYR A 127 -5.47 -1.80 -10.61
CA TYR A 127 -6.51 -1.37 -11.55
C TYR A 127 -6.50 -2.17 -12.86
N TYR A 128 -5.33 -2.36 -13.50
CA TYR A 128 -5.24 -2.96 -14.83
C TYR A 128 -5.11 -4.49 -14.81
N VAL A 129 -4.60 -5.08 -13.73
CA VAL A 129 -4.32 -6.52 -13.66
C VAL A 129 -5.22 -7.22 -12.65
N VAL A 130 -5.17 -6.80 -11.37
CA VAL A 130 -5.86 -7.54 -10.29
C VAL A 130 -7.36 -7.40 -10.40
N PHE A 131 -7.83 -6.17 -10.58
CA PHE A 131 -9.24 -5.86 -10.69
C PHE A 131 -9.96 -6.65 -11.82
N PRO A 132 -9.49 -6.64 -13.09
CA PRO A 132 -10.08 -7.44 -14.14
C PRO A 132 -10.10 -8.95 -13.85
N LEU A 133 -9.06 -9.47 -13.19
CA LEU A 133 -8.98 -10.89 -12.85
C LEU A 133 -10.00 -11.27 -11.77
N VAL A 134 -10.09 -10.47 -10.69
CA VAL A 134 -11.03 -10.74 -9.59
C VAL A 134 -12.47 -10.59 -10.04
N PHE A 135 -12.81 -9.53 -10.77
CA PHE A 135 -14.17 -9.35 -11.27
C PHE A 135 -14.53 -10.35 -12.37
N GLY A 136 -13.59 -10.71 -13.26
CA GLY A 136 -13.78 -11.78 -14.22
C GLY A 136 -14.09 -13.12 -13.55
N PHE A 137 -13.46 -13.41 -12.42
CA PHE A 137 -13.76 -14.59 -11.63
C PHE A 137 -15.17 -14.51 -10.99
N PHE A 138 -15.53 -13.42 -10.35
CA PHE A 138 -16.85 -13.27 -9.72
C PHE A 138 -18.00 -13.33 -10.73
N THR A 139 -17.83 -12.72 -11.90
CA THR A 139 -18.85 -12.76 -12.95
C THR A 139 -18.98 -14.16 -13.60
N ALA A 140 -17.89 -14.92 -13.65
CA ALA A 140 -17.91 -16.30 -14.19
C ALA A 140 -18.65 -17.30 -13.26
N ILE A 141 -18.74 -17.01 -11.95
CA ILE A 141 -19.42 -17.87 -10.96
C ILE A 141 -20.92 -17.56 -10.87
N SER A 142 -21.45 -16.61 -11.66
CA SER A 142 -22.88 -16.25 -11.57
C SER A 142 -23.77 -17.48 -11.71
N LEU A 143 -24.61 -17.72 -10.69
CA LEU A 143 -25.57 -18.79 -10.68
C LEU A 143 -26.70 -18.45 -11.66
N GLY A 144 -27.06 -19.39 -12.56
CA GLY A 144 -28.16 -19.18 -13.51
C GLY A 144 -29.46 -18.78 -12.79
N GLY A 145 -30.05 -17.66 -13.21
CA GLY A 145 -31.29 -17.14 -12.64
C GLY A 145 -31.11 -16.12 -11.51
N VAL A 146 -29.88 -15.74 -11.16
CA VAL A 146 -29.59 -14.65 -10.23
C VAL A 146 -29.12 -13.44 -11.01
N GLU A 147 -29.82 -12.30 -10.87
CA GLU A 147 -29.38 -11.02 -11.42
C GLU A 147 -28.18 -10.48 -10.63
N PHE A 148 -27.12 -10.11 -11.33
CA PHE A 148 -25.93 -9.53 -10.74
C PHE A 148 -26.16 -8.03 -10.49
N ALA A 149 -26.58 -7.68 -9.26
CA ALA A 149 -26.79 -6.30 -8.84
C ALA A 149 -25.73 -5.92 -7.81
N THR A 150 -24.73 -5.14 -8.24
CA THR A 150 -23.62 -4.73 -7.36
C THR A 150 -23.99 -3.44 -6.63
N ASP A 151 -23.90 -3.44 -5.30
CA ASP A 151 -24.06 -2.23 -4.50
C ASP A 151 -22.86 -1.29 -4.67
N ILE A 152 -23.18 -0.02 -4.90
CA ILE A 152 -22.23 1.07 -5.19
C ILE A 152 -21.17 1.24 -4.07
N SER A 153 -21.63 1.19 -2.82
CA SER A 153 -20.74 1.41 -1.67
C SER A 153 -19.81 0.23 -1.46
N SER A 154 -20.37 -0.98 -1.47
CA SER A 154 -19.59 -2.23 -1.30
C SER A 154 -18.54 -2.41 -2.39
N TYR A 155 -18.90 -2.08 -3.64
CA TYR A 155 -17.96 -2.10 -4.75
C TYR A 155 -16.78 -1.16 -4.53
N LEU A 156 -17.05 0.11 -4.21
CA LEU A 156 -16.00 1.09 -4.01
C LEU A 156 -15.14 0.78 -2.79
N ASP A 157 -15.71 0.27 -1.73
CA ASP A 157 -14.96 -0.15 -0.55
C ASP A 157 -13.96 -1.24 -0.89
N PHE A 158 -14.38 -2.23 -1.69
CA PHE A 158 -13.50 -3.28 -2.18
C PHE A 158 -12.38 -2.73 -3.08
N VAL A 159 -12.72 -1.88 -4.05
CA VAL A 159 -11.74 -1.30 -4.98
C VAL A 159 -10.71 -0.44 -4.25
N LEU A 160 -11.16 0.42 -3.32
CA LEU A 160 -10.27 1.29 -2.56
C LEU A 160 -9.35 0.50 -1.64
N ALA A 161 -9.86 -0.55 -0.98
CA ALA A 161 -9.06 -1.45 -0.18
C ALA A 161 -7.99 -2.17 -1.01
N LEU A 162 -8.36 -2.62 -2.22
CA LEU A 162 -7.45 -3.26 -3.16
C LEU A 162 -6.34 -2.30 -3.63
N PHE A 163 -6.68 -1.08 -4.00
CA PHE A 163 -5.70 -0.07 -4.42
C PHE A 163 -4.73 0.27 -3.29
N LEU A 164 -5.23 0.46 -2.08
CA LEU A 164 -4.41 0.74 -0.92
C LEU A 164 -3.47 -0.44 -0.59
N ALA A 165 -4.01 -1.67 -0.61
CA ALA A 165 -3.23 -2.86 -0.32
C ALA A 165 -2.09 -3.06 -1.32
N PHE A 166 -2.35 -2.94 -2.63
CA PHE A 166 -1.31 -3.07 -3.64
C PHE A 166 -0.37 -1.86 -3.67
N GLY A 167 -0.87 -0.64 -3.45
CA GLY A 167 0.00 0.53 -3.26
C GLY A 167 1.02 0.31 -2.16
N ILE A 168 0.59 -0.19 -0.99
CA ILE A 168 1.47 -0.51 0.13
C ILE A 168 2.33 -1.75 -0.16
N ALA A 169 1.79 -2.79 -0.79
CA ALA A 169 2.55 -4.00 -1.12
C ALA A 169 3.74 -3.72 -2.05
N PHE A 170 3.60 -2.76 -2.96
CA PHE A 170 4.68 -2.33 -3.84
C PHE A 170 5.78 -1.55 -3.10
N GLU A 171 5.54 -1.06 -1.88
CA GLU A 171 6.58 -0.51 -1.01
C GLU A 171 7.45 -1.58 -0.33
N VAL A 172 6.98 -2.85 -0.27
CA VAL A 172 7.71 -3.95 0.38
C VAL A 172 9.15 -4.10 -0.17
N PRO A 173 9.41 -4.07 -1.49
CA PRO A 173 10.79 -4.15 -2.00
C PRO A 173 11.69 -3.02 -1.48
N VAL A 174 11.18 -1.79 -1.40
CA VAL A 174 11.93 -0.64 -0.89
C VAL A 174 12.20 -0.79 0.61
N ALA A 175 11.19 -1.22 1.37
CA ALA A 175 11.34 -1.49 2.79
C ALA A 175 12.40 -2.56 3.08
N ILE A 176 12.43 -3.65 2.29
CA ILE A 176 13.43 -4.73 2.41
C ILE A 176 14.84 -4.19 2.12
N ILE A 177 15.00 -3.46 1.02
CA ILE A 177 16.29 -2.86 0.65
C ILE A 177 16.78 -1.95 1.77
N LEU A 178 15.91 -1.09 2.31
CA LEU A 178 16.26 -0.20 3.40
C LEU A 178 16.67 -0.95 4.67
N LEU A 179 15.88 -1.95 5.09
CA LEU A 179 16.16 -2.73 6.29
C LEU A 179 17.52 -3.47 6.19
N CYS A 180 17.83 -4.02 5.01
CA CYS A 180 19.12 -4.67 4.77
C CYS A 180 20.25 -3.64 4.71
N TRP A 181 20.02 -2.49 4.08
CA TRP A 181 21.02 -1.45 3.93
C TRP A 181 21.38 -0.76 5.24
N THR A 182 20.40 -0.53 6.12
CA THR A 182 20.62 0.01 7.47
C THR A 182 21.22 -1.00 8.45
N GLY A 183 21.37 -2.26 8.04
CA GLY A 183 21.85 -3.32 8.93
C GLY A 183 20.83 -3.77 10.00
N ALA A 184 19.57 -3.32 9.90
CA ALA A 184 18.51 -3.74 10.81
C ALA A 184 18.15 -5.23 10.64
N THR A 185 18.39 -5.78 9.46
CA THR A 185 18.26 -7.21 9.15
C THR A 185 19.16 -7.57 7.98
N ASP A 186 19.37 -8.85 7.77
CA ASP A 186 20.11 -9.40 6.64
C ASP A 186 19.21 -10.20 5.70
N VAL A 187 19.68 -10.42 4.47
CA VAL A 187 18.93 -11.16 3.46
C VAL A 187 18.64 -12.60 3.87
N GLN A 188 19.54 -13.23 4.67
CA GLN A 188 19.36 -14.63 5.10
C GLN A 188 18.25 -14.74 6.13
N SER A 189 18.21 -13.83 7.12
CA SER A 189 17.13 -13.74 8.10
C SER A 189 15.77 -13.49 7.45
N LEU A 190 15.72 -12.62 6.44
CA LEU A 190 14.49 -12.37 5.70
C LEU A 190 14.03 -13.58 4.89
N LYS A 191 14.97 -14.34 4.29
CA LYS A 191 14.64 -15.60 3.60
C LYS A 191 14.06 -16.64 4.56
N ALA A 192 14.57 -16.74 5.79
CA ALA A 192 14.03 -17.64 6.80
C ALA A 192 12.58 -17.26 7.20
N LYS A 193 12.19 -16.00 7.01
CA LYS A 193 10.84 -15.50 7.30
C LYS A 193 9.83 -15.67 6.15
N ARG A 194 10.22 -16.25 5.00
CA ARG A 194 9.33 -16.52 3.85
C ARG A 194 7.99 -17.16 4.22
N PRO A 195 7.94 -18.22 5.05
CA PRO A 195 6.65 -18.83 5.41
C PRO A 195 5.69 -17.83 6.07
N TYR A 196 6.21 -16.93 6.91
CA TYR A 196 5.40 -15.92 7.58
C TYR A 196 4.89 -14.86 6.59
N ILE A 197 5.67 -14.51 5.57
CA ILE A 197 5.26 -13.57 4.52
C ILE A 197 4.14 -14.18 3.67
N VAL A 198 4.25 -15.46 3.32
CA VAL A 198 3.20 -16.17 2.59
C VAL A 198 1.90 -16.17 3.41
N VAL A 199 1.97 -16.54 4.70
CA VAL A 199 0.80 -16.50 5.58
C VAL A 199 0.22 -15.09 5.67
N ALA A 200 1.06 -14.06 5.84
CA ALA A 200 0.61 -12.68 5.90
C ALA A 200 -0.07 -12.24 4.60
N ALA A 201 0.45 -12.62 3.44
CA ALA A 201 -0.17 -12.32 2.13
C ALA A 201 -1.56 -12.96 2.00
N PHE A 202 -1.73 -14.21 2.45
CA PHE A 202 -3.04 -14.86 2.46
C PHE A 202 -4.00 -14.24 3.49
N VAL A 203 -3.52 -13.83 4.66
CA VAL A 203 -4.35 -13.11 5.66
C VAL A 203 -4.83 -11.77 5.09
N ILE A 204 -3.95 -11.02 4.42
CA ILE A 204 -4.33 -9.77 3.75
C ILE A 204 -5.36 -10.06 2.65
N GLY A 205 -5.14 -11.09 1.83
CA GLY A 205 -6.09 -11.53 0.81
C GLY A 205 -7.47 -11.84 1.42
N MET A 206 -7.52 -12.56 2.55
CA MET A 206 -8.76 -12.90 3.26
C MET A 206 -9.50 -11.66 3.79
N LEU A 207 -8.79 -10.62 4.19
CA LEU A 207 -9.40 -9.37 4.67
C LEU A 207 -9.96 -8.52 3.52
N LEU A 208 -9.41 -8.69 2.31
CA LEU A 208 -9.76 -7.89 1.14
C LEU A 208 -10.86 -8.54 0.28
N THR A 209 -10.91 -9.87 0.24
CA THR A 209 -11.86 -10.62 -0.59
C THR A 209 -12.73 -11.53 0.26
N PRO A 210 -13.91 -11.95 -0.27
CA PRO A 210 -14.63 -13.08 0.32
C PRO A 210 -13.70 -14.27 0.52
N PRO A 211 -13.93 -15.10 1.55
CA PRO A 211 -13.04 -16.20 1.90
C PRO A 211 -13.14 -17.36 0.88
N ASP A 212 -12.59 -17.15 -0.31
CA ASP A 212 -12.43 -18.14 -1.36
C ASP A 212 -10.95 -18.33 -1.73
N ILE A 213 -10.57 -19.58 -2.03
CA ILE A 213 -9.18 -19.97 -2.27
C ILE A 213 -8.62 -19.28 -3.53
N ILE A 214 -9.43 -19.07 -4.56
CA ILE A 214 -8.99 -18.58 -5.87
C ILE A 214 -8.66 -17.08 -5.76
N SER A 215 -9.59 -16.26 -5.27
CA SER A 215 -9.36 -14.81 -5.12
C SER A 215 -8.21 -14.52 -4.15
N GLN A 216 -8.13 -15.26 -3.01
CA GLN A 216 -7.03 -15.14 -2.07
C GLN A 216 -5.68 -15.46 -2.72
N THR A 217 -5.60 -16.57 -3.47
CA THR A 217 -4.36 -16.95 -4.15
C THR A 217 -3.95 -15.91 -5.20
N LEU A 218 -4.93 -15.39 -5.93
CA LEU A 218 -4.71 -14.39 -6.97
C LEU A 218 -4.14 -13.06 -6.41
N LEU A 219 -4.50 -12.71 -5.17
CA LEU A 219 -3.92 -11.55 -4.46
C LEU A 219 -2.58 -11.88 -3.80
N ALA A 220 -2.45 -13.06 -3.20
CA ALA A 220 -1.26 -13.45 -2.46
C ALA A 220 -0.03 -13.65 -3.36
N ILE A 221 -0.19 -14.20 -4.57
CA ILE A 221 0.92 -14.44 -5.50
C ILE A 221 1.70 -13.17 -5.81
N PRO A 222 1.08 -12.06 -6.28
CA PRO A 222 1.81 -10.83 -6.54
C PRO A 222 2.53 -10.26 -5.29
N MET A 223 1.91 -10.35 -4.12
CA MET A 223 2.53 -9.89 -2.86
C MET A 223 3.78 -10.71 -2.50
N CYS A 224 3.71 -12.04 -2.67
CA CYS A 224 4.88 -12.91 -2.47
C CYS A 224 5.98 -12.62 -3.50
N LEU A 225 5.63 -12.37 -4.76
CA LEU A 225 6.60 -12.01 -5.80
C LEU A 225 7.30 -10.68 -5.50
N LEU A 226 6.58 -9.68 -5.00
CA LEU A 226 7.17 -8.40 -4.58
C LEU A 226 8.18 -8.59 -3.45
N PHE A 227 7.90 -9.48 -2.49
CA PHE A 227 8.85 -9.82 -1.45
C PHE A 227 10.13 -10.45 -2.03
N GLU A 228 10.02 -11.40 -2.98
CA GLU A 228 11.19 -12.02 -3.63
C GLU A 228 11.98 -11.00 -4.46
N VAL A 229 11.29 -10.08 -5.16
CA VAL A 229 11.92 -8.96 -5.88
C VAL A 229 12.71 -8.08 -4.90
N GLY A 230 12.14 -7.76 -3.73
CA GLY A 230 12.82 -7.03 -2.68
C GLY A 230 14.08 -7.74 -2.19
N LEU A 231 14.01 -9.05 -1.93
CA LEU A 231 15.17 -9.87 -1.54
C LEU A 231 16.23 -9.92 -2.63
N PHE A 232 15.82 -10.01 -3.89
CA PHE A 232 16.75 -10.01 -5.03
C PHE A 232 17.55 -8.72 -5.10
N PHE A 233 16.88 -7.56 -5.03
CA PHE A 233 17.57 -6.27 -5.07
C PHE A 233 18.37 -5.98 -3.81
N ALA A 234 17.91 -6.39 -2.63
CA ALA A 234 18.63 -6.17 -1.37
C ALA A 234 20.04 -6.79 -1.37
N ARG A 235 20.24 -7.89 -2.11
CA ARG A 235 21.58 -8.52 -2.24
C ARG A 235 22.64 -7.58 -2.83
N PHE A 236 22.26 -6.62 -3.65
CA PHE A 236 23.20 -5.67 -4.27
C PHE A 236 23.58 -4.52 -3.32
N TYR A 237 22.81 -4.32 -2.27
CA TYR A 237 22.99 -3.24 -1.28
C TYR A 237 23.52 -3.72 0.06
N THR A 238 23.57 -5.04 0.29
CA THR A 238 24.15 -5.62 1.51
C THR A 238 25.67 -5.59 1.37
N LYS A 239 26.36 -4.94 2.31
CA LYS A 239 27.82 -5.06 2.42
C LYS A 239 28.16 -6.53 2.64
N PRO A 240 29.24 -7.07 1.99
CA PRO A 240 29.74 -8.38 2.35
C PRO A 240 30.04 -8.37 3.87
N GLU A 241 29.53 -9.35 4.61
CA GLU A 241 30.01 -9.61 5.95
C GLU A 241 31.51 -9.77 5.88
N GLU A 242 32.27 -8.89 6.52
CA GLU A 242 33.64 -9.19 6.91
C GLU A 242 33.52 -10.45 7.80
N LYS A 243 33.90 -11.59 7.23
CA LYS A 243 34.18 -12.77 8.02
C LYS A 243 35.24 -12.31 9.01
N GLU A 244 34.84 -12.15 10.27
CA GLU A 244 35.80 -12.21 11.37
C GLU A 244 36.48 -13.56 11.25
N GLU A 245 37.63 -13.56 10.58
CA GLU A 245 38.64 -14.61 10.70
C GLU A 245 39.07 -14.57 12.17
N THR A 246 38.39 -15.38 12.97
CA THR A 246 38.94 -15.81 14.24
C THR A 246 40.13 -16.67 13.86
N GLU A 247 41.29 -16.03 13.61
CA GLU A 247 42.58 -16.70 13.76
C GLU A 247 42.68 -17.07 15.23
N GLN A 248 42.48 -18.34 15.44
CA GLN A 248 42.89 -19.02 16.66
C GLN A 248 44.42 -19.10 16.63
N GLU A 249 45.06 -18.37 17.51
CA GLU A 249 46.32 -18.77 18.10
C GLU A 249 46.04 -19.41 19.49
#